data_a6acd9b15ec9c849a15386b49e7f3040
#
_entry.id   a6acd9b15ec9c849a15386b49e7f3040
#
_cell.length_a   1.000
_cell.length_b   1.000
_cell.length_c   1.000
_cell.angle_alpha   90.00
_cell.angle_beta   90.00
_cell.angle_gamma   90.00
#
_symmetry.space_group_name_H-M   'P 1'
#
loop_
_entity.id
_entity.type
_entity.pdbx_description
1 polymer ?
#
loop_
_entity_poly.entity_id
_entity_poly.type
_entity_poly.pdbx_seq_one_letter_code
_entity_poly.pdbx_strand_id
1 'polypeptide(L)'
;EKLPPLGKEYWWFLFFGQDGERPVQITLLIFRKYGKKMLFNNKEMRFSELREDRTLAVTSGWIYDGDKLLSLRATNAITGVQKEKITSELSNRATVFSGSFPNYRIGLGDLINLKMNNGNFLVNKDAYGVFLPPLGMGWVDVFSDASGTVLGKDFKGTAHLQKVVGVSPFGSFHWGRVVFKNHSVFSFFCLKTGKNSKTFFHKSINFF
;
A
#
# COMPACT_ATOMS: atom_id res chain seq x y z
N GLU A 1 -17.42 4.81 2.54
CA GLU A 1 -18.33 4.03 1.68
C GLU A 1 -18.21 2.55 1.91
N LYS A 2 -19.35 1.86 1.84
CA LYS A 2 -19.44 0.40 1.89
C LYS A 2 -18.85 -0.21 0.63
N LEU A 3 -18.01 -1.24 0.79
CA LEU A 3 -17.57 -2.00 -0.38
C LEU A 3 -18.71 -2.89 -0.90
N PRO A 4 -18.92 -2.93 -2.22
CA PRO A 4 -19.89 -3.85 -2.81
C PRO A 4 -19.43 -5.31 -2.68
N PRO A 5 -20.29 -6.30 -2.96
CA PRO A 5 -19.88 -7.71 -3.05
C PRO A 5 -18.64 -7.87 -3.92
N LEU A 6 -17.68 -8.70 -3.49
CA LEU A 6 -16.35 -8.88 -4.08
C LEU A 6 -15.46 -7.62 -4.05
N GLY A 7 -15.92 -6.53 -3.45
CA GLY A 7 -15.15 -5.31 -3.32
C GLY A 7 -13.89 -5.48 -2.48
N LYS A 8 -12.82 -4.87 -2.93
CA LYS A 8 -11.51 -4.81 -2.28
C LYS A 8 -10.96 -3.41 -2.40
N GLU A 9 -10.26 -2.98 -1.36
CA GLU A 9 -9.58 -1.70 -1.34
C GLU A 9 -8.28 -1.84 -0.56
N TYR A 10 -7.21 -1.28 -1.09
CA TYR A 10 -5.94 -1.26 -0.40
C TYR A 10 -5.13 -0.01 -0.70
N TRP A 11 -4.28 0.33 0.27
CA TRP A 11 -3.25 1.34 0.20
C TRP A 11 -1.93 0.61 0.38
N TRP A 12 -1.12 0.65 -0.65
CA TRP A 12 0.18 0.03 -0.67
C TRP A 12 1.26 1.10 -0.66
N PHE A 13 2.05 1.11 0.40
CA PHE A 13 3.18 2.00 0.55
C PHE A 13 4.47 1.25 0.32
N LEU A 14 5.32 1.85 -0.49
CA LEU A 14 6.68 1.40 -0.75
C LEU A 14 7.61 2.57 -0.50
N PHE A 15 8.66 2.32 0.27
CA PHE A 15 9.71 3.29 0.51
C PHE A 15 11.02 2.69 0.09
N PHE A 16 11.82 3.49 -0.61
CA PHE A 16 13.15 3.14 -1.07
C PHE A 16 14.10 4.23 -0.65
N GLY A 17 15.11 3.87 0.14
CA GLY A 17 16.10 4.81 0.65
C GLY A 17 17.42 4.12 0.93
N GLN A 18 18.30 4.82 1.61
CA GLN A 18 19.60 4.33 1.99
C GLN A 18 19.89 4.67 3.45
N ASP A 19 20.58 3.75 4.13
CA ASP A 19 21.27 3.94 5.39
C ASP A 19 22.78 3.89 5.06
N GLY A 20 23.40 5.04 4.84
CA GLY A 20 24.70 5.12 4.22
C GLY A 20 24.69 4.54 2.80
N GLU A 21 25.47 3.46 2.57
CA GLU A 21 25.49 2.75 1.28
C GLU A 21 24.50 1.59 1.19
N ARG A 22 23.82 1.24 2.29
CA ARG A 22 22.90 0.09 2.34
C ARG A 22 21.52 0.48 1.86
N PRO A 23 20.95 -0.28 0.92
CA PRO A 23 19.58 -0.03 0.47
C PRO A 23 18.59 -0.42 1.58
N VAL A 24 17.67 0.48 1.89
CA VAL A 24 16.56 0.23 2.81
C VAL A 24 15.26 0.24 2.02
N GLN A 25 14.46 -0.80 2.20
CA GLN A 25 13.15 -0.91 1.55
C GLN A 25 12.09 -1.23 2.58
N ILE A 26 10.95 -0.57 2.45
CA ILE A 26 9.81 -0.79 3.34
C ILE A 26 8.58 -0.98 2.49
N THR A 27 7.81 -2.00 2.83
CA THR A 27 6.47 -2.21 2.29
C THR A 27 5.48 -2.20 3.44
N LEU A 28 4.43 -1.42 3.31
CA LEU A 28 3.30 -1.43 4.22
C LEU A 28 2.01 -1.50 3.40
N LEU A 29 1.16 -2.44 3.76
CA LEU A 29 -0.15 -2.65 3.17
C LEU A 29 -1.22 -2.36 4.22
N ILE A 30 -2.24 -1.60 3.83
CA ILE A 30 -3.52 -1.52 4.53
C ILE A 30 -4.58 -2.03 3.56
N PHE A 31 -5.33 -3.02 4.00
CA PHE A 31 -6.25 -3.76 3.14
C PHE A 31 -7.60 -3.94 3.82
N ARG A 32 -8.67 -3.66 3.08
CA ARG A 32 -10.03 -4.03 3.43
C ARG A 32 -10.74 -4.71 2.26
N LYS A 33 -11.73 -5.53 2.57
CA LYS A 33 -12.54 -6.22 1.57
C LYS A 33 -13.98 -6.36 2.03
N TYR A 34 -14.87 -6.58 1.08
CA TYR A 34 -16.21 -7.06 1.38
C TYR A 34 -16.16 -8.44 2.06
N GLY A 35 -17.01 -8.64 3.07
CA GLY A 35 -17.09 -9.88 3.84
C GLY A 35 -16.41 -9.78 5.20
N LYS A 36 -16.60 -10.83 6.01
CA LYS A 36 -16.26 -10.79 7.44
C LYS A 36 -14.85 -11.24 7.78
N LYS A 37 -14.25 -12.11 6.95
CA LYS A 37 -12.96 -12.72 7.25
C LYS A 37 -12.21 -13.21 6.01
N MET A 38 -10.91 -13.38 6.15
CA MET A 38 -10.05 -14.11 5.21
C MET A 38 -8.84 -14.68 5.93
N LEU A 39 -8.18 -15.65 5.31
CA LEU A 39 -6.85 -16.07 5.71
C LEU A 39 -5.81 -15.15 5.07
N PHE A 40 -4.93 -14.63 5.90
CA PHE A 40 -3.78 -13.84 5.48
C PHE A 40 -2.53 -14.44 6.12
N ASN A 41 -1.62 -14.98 5.33
CA ASN A 41 -0.47 -15.75 5.80
C ASN A 41 -0.85 -16.81 6.86
N ASN A 42 -1.85 -17.63 6.55
CA ASN A 42 -2.42 -18.68 7.41
C ASN A 42 -3.04 -18.19 8.74
N LYS A 43 -3.19 -16.89 8.92
CA LYS A 43 -3.88 -16.29 10.06
C LYS A 43 -5.26 -15.79 9.65
N GLU A 44 -6.30 -16.15 10.41
CA GLU A 44 -7.63 -15.57 10.18
C GLU A 44 -7.62 -14.09 10.58
N MET A 45 -7.92 -13.25 9.62
CA MET A 45 -8.10 -11.81 9.80
C MET A 45 -9.56 -11.44 9.61
N ARG A 46 -10.04 -10.54 10.44
CA ARG A 46 -11.45 -10.10 10.43
C ARG A 46 -11.59 -8.76 9.73
N PHE A 47 -12.75 -8.59 9.11
CA PHE A 47 -13.18 -7.34 8.50
C PHE A 47 -14.58 -7.02 9.02
N SER A 48 -14.84 -5.78 9.34
CA SER A 48 -16.18 -5.31 9.70
C SER A 48 -16.29 -3.82 9.46
N GLU A 49 -17.48 -3.39 9.11
CA GLU A 49 -17.82 -1.98 9.15
C GLU A 49 -18.21 -1.67 10.61
N LEU A 50 -17.52 -0.72 11.20
CA LEU A 50 -17.73 -0.32 12.59
C LEU A 50 -18.71 0.84 12.69
N ARG A 51 -18.59 1.81 11.78
CA ARG A 51 -19.44 2.99 11.59
C ARG A 51 -19.36 3.39 10.13
N GLU A 52 -20.14 4.39 9.72
CA GLU A 52 -20.18 4.85 8.33
C GLU A 52 -18.80 5.25 7.77
N ASP A 53 -17.92 5.78 8.60
CA ASP A 53 -16.60 6.28 8.23
C ASP A 53 -15.44 5.40 8.73
N ARG A 54 -15.71 4.29 9.44
CA ARG A 54 -14.71 3.40 10.03
C ARG A 54 -14.93 1.95 9.70
N THR A 55 -13.85 1.28 9.39
CA THR A 55 -13.84 -0.14 9.06
C THR A 55 -12.67 -0.84 9.75
N LEU A 56 -12.85 -2.11 10.09
CA LEU A 56 -11.78 -2.98 10.49
C LEU A 56 -11.06 -3.47 9.24
N ALA A 57 -9.83 -3.01 9.06
CA ALA A 57 -8.93 -3.39 7.98
C ALA A 57 -7.82 -4.31 8.50
N VAL A 58 -6.98 -4.79 7.61
CA VAL A 58 -5.74 -5.52 7.93
C VAL A 58 -4.56 -4.68 7.52
N THR A 59 -3.56 -4.58 8.39
CA THR A 59 -2.26 -4.03 8.04
C THR A 59 -1.19 -5.11 8.12
N SER A 60 -0.24 -5.06 7.20
CA SER A 60 0.91 -5.96 7.14
C SER A 60 2.03 -5.32 6.33
N GLY A 61 3.23 -5.88 6.40
CA GLY A 61 4.34 -5.37 5.61
C GLY A 61 5.66 -6.05 5.94
N TRP A 62 6.73 -5.40 5.52
CA TRP A 62 8.10 -5.80 5.85
C TRP A 62 9.07 -4.62 5.72
N ILE A 63 10.20 -4.74 6.40
CA ILE A 63 11.35 -3.84 6.31
C ILE A 63 12.54 -4.67 5.88
N TYR A 64 13.24 -4.24 4.84
CA TYR A 64 14.57 -4.73 4.48
C TYR A 64 15.58 -3.63 4.79
N ASP A 65 16.54 -3.91 5.66
CA ASP A 65 17.52 -2.94 6.17
C ASP A 65 18.87 -2.98 5.44
N GLY A 66 18.92 -3.66 4.29
CA GLY A 66 20.14 -3.89 3.52
C GLY A 66 20.84 -5.21 3.84
N ASP A 67 20.43 -5.90 4.91
CA ASP A 67 20.97 -7.19 5.34
C ASP A 67 19.84 -8.19 5.65
N LYS A 68 18.87 -7.78 6.44
CA LYS A 68 17.79 -8.63 6.95
C LYS A 68 16.42 -8.17 6.54
N LEU A 69 15.53 -9.16 6.38
CA LEU A 69 14.12 -8.93 6.16
C LEU A 69 13.36 -9.09 7.48
N LEU A 70 12.83 -7.99 7.99
CA LEU A 70 11.93 -7.97 9.15
C LEU A 70 10.48 -8.01 8.67
N SER A 71 9.80 -9.10 8.92
CA SER A 71 8.37 -9.26 8.59
C SER A 71 7.49 -8.57 9.63
N LEU A 72 6.63 -7.68 9.20
CA LEU A 72 5.62 -7.05 10.03
C LEU A 72 4.38 -7.94 10.06
N ARG A 73 4.05 -8.47 11.24
CA ARG A 73 2.92 -9.41 11.38
C ARG A 73 1.61 -8.76 10.96
N ALA A 74 0.82 -9.50 10.20
CA ALA A 74 -0.53 -9.08 9.87
C ALA A 74 -1.36 -8.87 11.16
N THR A 75 -1.98 -7.72 11.25
CA THR A 75 -2.84 -7.35 12.38
C THR A 75 -4.04 -6.55 11.90
N ASN A 76 -5.09 -6.50 12.71
CA ASN A 76 -6.23 -5.65 12.43
C ASN A 76 -5.92 -4.20 12.84
N ALA A 77 -6.43 -3.28 12.01
CA ALA A 77 -6.37 -1.84 12.26
C ALA A 77 -7.73 -1.21 12.01
N ILE A 78 -8.11 -0.26 12.82
CA ILE A 78 -9.32 0.53 12.62
C ILE A 78 -8.96 1.63 11.62
N THR A 79 -9.56 1.57 10.44
CA THR A 79 -9.29 2.50 9.35
C THR A 79 -10.50 3.38 9.12
N GLY A 80 -10.30 4.68 9.25
CA GLY A 80 -11.27 5.72 8.91
C GLY A 80 -10.94 6.34 7.56
N VAL A 81 -11.93 6.45 6.68
CA VAL A 81 -11.81 7.10 5.38
C VAL A 81 -12.83 8.21 5.30
N GLN A 82 -12.38 9.44 5.46
CA GLN A 82 -13.17 10.65 5.26
C GLN A 82 -12.83 11.23 3.87
N LYS A 83 -13.62 12.17 3.38
CA LYS A 83 -13.50 12.73 2.02
C LYS A 83 -12.07 13.16 1.67
N GLU A 84 -11.34 13.72 2.62
CA GLU A 84 -10.00 14.28 2.39
C GLU A 84 -8.92 13.68 3.30
N LYS A 85 -9.30 12.81 4.22
CA LYS A 85 -8.39 12.27 5.22
C LYS A 85 -8.60 10.79 5.41
N ILE A 86 -7.50 10.08 5.55
CA ILE A 86 -7.47 8.69 6.01
C ILE A 86 -6.71 8.59 7.33
N THR A 87 -7.17 7.72 8.20
CA THR A 87 -6.45 7.30 9.41
C THR A 87 -6.54 5.79 9.55
N SER A 88 -5.47 5.15 9.99
CA SER A 88 -5.46 3.74 10.34
C SER A 88 -4.72 3.56 11.66
N GLU A 89 -5.37 2.94 12.63
CA GLU A 89 -4.91 2.83 14.01
C GLU A 89 -4.97 1.38 14.47
N LEU A 90 -3.94 0.94 15.19
CA LEU A 90 -3.94 -0.35 15.87
C LEU A 90 -4.87 -0.32 17.10
N SER A 91 -5.14 -1.48 17.69
CA SER A 91 -5.97 -1.62 18.89
C SER A 91 -5.46 -0.81 20.10
N ASN A 92 -4.15 -0.58 20.18
CA ASN A 92 -3.50 0.27 21.19
C ASN A 92 -3.52 1.76 20.84
N ARG A 93 -4.29 2.18 19.84
CA ARG A 93 -4.38 3.54 19.27
C ARG A 93 -3.09 4.07 18.62
N ALA A 94 -2.09 3.23 18.42
CA ALA A 94 -0.92 3.62 17.62
C ALA A 94 -1.34 3.86 16.17
N THR A 95 -1.07 5.04 15.66
CA THR A 95 -1.37 5.40 14.28
C THR A 95 -0.38 4.72 13.35
N VAL A 96 -0.89 3.87 12.45
CA VAL A 96 -0.08 3.22 11.40
C VAL A 96 0.02 4.11 10.18
N PHE A 97 -1.06 4.82 9.87
CA PHE A 97 -1.15 5.65 8.69
C PHE A 97 -2.13 6.79 8.92
N SER A 98 -1.74 7.99 8.54
CA SER A 98 -2.64 9.14 8.60
C SER A 98 -2.25 10.21 7.57
N GLY A 99 -3.23 11.00 7.17
CA GLY A 99 -2.99 12.16 6.34
C GLY A 99 -4.08 12.39 5.31
N SER A 100 -3.87 13.41 4.53
CA SER A 100 -4.65 13.74 3.34
C SER A 100 -3.70 13.94 2.18
N PHE A 101 -4.20 13.69 0.98
CA PHE A 101 -3.44 13.92 -0.24
C PHE A 101 -2.94 15.38 -0.31
N PRO A 102 -1.66 15.60 -0.60
CA PRO A 102 -0.59 14.67 -0.87
C PRO A 102 0.28 14.31 0.35
N ASN A 103 -0.11 14.72 1.55
CA ASN A 103 0.71 14.65 2.75
C ASN A 103 0.29 13.48 3.63
N TYR A 104 1.18 12.53 3.78
CA TYR A 104 0.94 11.34 4.59
C TYR A 104 2.03 11.10 5.63
N ARG A 105 1.64 10.45 6.72
CA ARG A 105 2.54 9.94 7.75
C ARG A 105 2.29 8.46 7.94
N ILE A 106 3.36 7.72 8.07
CA ILE A 106 3.36 6.30 8.34
C ILE A 106 4.14 6.08 9.64
N GLY A 107 3.53 5.36 10.57
CA GLY A 107 4.14 5.06 11.86
C GLY A 107 3.86 3.61 12.29
N LEU A 108 4.83 2.96 12.89
CA LEU A 108 4.67 1.64 13.47
C LEU A 108 5.55 1.54 14.73
N GLY A 109 5.08 2.16 15.82
CA GLY A 109 5.86 2.26 17.04
C GLY A 109 7.24 2.85 16.78
N ASP A 110 8.28 2.25 17.34
CA ASP A 110 9.66 2.67 17.16
C ASP A 110 10.30 2.13 15.86
N LEU A 111 9.59 1.27 15.12
CA LEU A 111 10.14 0.64 13.91
C LEU A 111 10.13 1.57 12.70
N ILE A 112 9.05 2.33 12.52
CA ILE A 112 8.85 3.21 11.37
C ILE A 112 8.20 4.51 11.82
N ASN A 113 8.78 5.64 11.45
CA ASN A 113 8.16 6.95 11.54
C ASN A 113 8.56 7.78 10.33
N LEU A 114 7.75 7.75 9.28
CA LEU A 114 8.02 8.36 8.00
C LEU A 114 6.96 9.39 7.63
N LYS A 115 7.41 10.43 6.96
CA LYS A 115 6.56 11.42 6.30
C LYS A 115 6.79 11.34 4.80
N MET A 116 5.70 11.36 4.04
CA MET A 116 5.74 11.63 2.60
C MET A 116 5.73 13.15 2.43
N ASN A 117 6.76 13.68 1.78
CA ASN A 117 6.98 15.11 1.62
C ASN A 117 6.58 15.57 0.22
N ASN A 118 6.12 16.79 0.14
CA ASN A 118 5.47 17.37 -1.02
C ASN A 118 6.44 17.92 -2.10
N GLY A 119 7.75 17.77 -1.94
CA GLY A 119 8.73 18.54 -2.70
C GLY A 119 8.86 18.21 -4.19
N ASN A 120 8.83 16.91 -4.56
CA ASN A 120 8.94 16.45 -5.95
C ASN A 120 7.86 15.40 -6.20
N PHE A 121 6.68 15.88 -6.53
CA PHE A 121 5.50 15.10 -6.49
C PHE A 121 4.99 14.79 -7.89
N LEU A 122 4.96 13.52 -8.25
CA LEU A 122 4.31 13.06 -9.45
C LEU A 122 3.05 12.26 -9.07
N VAL A 123 1.91 12.78 -9.48
CA VAL A 123 0.66 12.03 -9.54
C VAL A 123 0.46 11.60 -10.96
N ASN A 124 0.25 10.33 -11.14
CA ASN A 124 -0.35 9.90 -12.37
C ASN A 124 -1.79 10.44 -12.38
N LYS A 125 -2.04 11.45 -13.21
CA LYS A 125 -3.34 12.11 -13.29
C LYS A 125 -4.43 11.19 -13.83
N ASP A 126 -4.04 10.14 -14.52
CA ASP A 126 -4.96 9.18 -15.09
C ASP A 126 -5.06 7.99 -14.13
N ALA A 127 -6.23 7.85 -13.48
CA ALA A 127 -6.54 6.61 -12.78
C ALA A 127 -6.57 5.48 -13.81
N TYR A 128 -5.69 4.52 -13.63
CA TYR A 128 -5.73 3.32 -14.47
C TYR A 128 -6.86 2.41 -14.02
N GLY A 129 -7.43 1.72 -14.97
CA GLY A 129 -8.48 0.76 -14.65
C GLY A 129 -8.67 -0.28 -15.73
N VAL A 130 -9.12 -1.44 -15.32
CA VAL A 130 -9.66 -2.48 -16.19
C VAL A 130 -11.10 -2.67 -15.79
N PHE A 131 -12.02 -2.40 -16.72
CA PHE A 131 -13.45 -2.49 -16.49
C PHE A 131 -14.06 -3.53 -17.42
N LEU A 132 -14.63 -4.56 -16.80
CA LEU A 132 -15.48 -5.55 -17.44
C LEU A 132 -16.74 -5.66 -16.57
N PRO A 133 -17.76 -4.81 -16.78
CA PRO A 133 -18.92 -4.76 -15.89
C PRO A 133 -19.56 -6.13 -15.65
N PRO A 134 -19.92 -6.49 -14.39
CA PRO A 134 -19.84 -5.68 -13.17
C PRO A 134 -18.47 -5.70 -12.46
N LEU A 135 -17.44 -6.24 -13.08
CA LEU A 135 -16.10 -6.37 -12.52
C LEU A 135 -15.24 -5.20 -12.96
N GLY A 136 -14.31 -4.82 -12.13
CA GLY A 136 -13.36 -3.78 -12.45
C GLY A 136 -12.35 -3.53 -11.34
N MET A 137 -11.22 -2.95 -11.70
CA MET A 137 -10.18 -2.53 -10.78
C MET A 137 -9.59 -1.22 -11.27
N GLY A 138 -9.55 -0.23 -10.41
CA GLY A 138 -8.90 1.05 -10.64
C GLY A 138 -7.82 1.33 -9.62
N TRP A 139 -6.78 2.06 -10.00
CA TRP A 139 -5.70 2.45 -9.10
C TRP A 139 -5.14 3.82 -9.44
N VAL A 140 -4.56 4.45 -8.44
CA VAL A 140 -3.82 5.70 -8.52
C VAL A 140 -2.45 5.50 -7.89
N ASP A 141 -1.43 5.98 -8.56
CA ASP A 141 -0.05 5.98 -8.09
C ASP A 141 0.36 7.40 -7.69
N VAL A 142 1.00 7.50 -6.53
CA VAL A 142 1.52 8.75 -5.96
C VAL A 142 2.98 8.56 -5.60
N PHE A 143 3.85 9.39 -6.14
CA PHE A 143 5.28 9.40 -5.82
C PHE A 143 5.66 10.68 -5.09
N SER A 144 6.49 10.57 -4.08
CA SER A 144 7.00 11.70 -3.32
C SER A 144 8.34 11.38 -2.70
N ASP A 145 9.01 12.40 -2.17
CA ASP A 145 10.11 12.18 -1.27
C ASP A 145 9.60 11.69 0.09
N ALA A 146 10.42 10.93 0.79
CA ALA A 146 10.15 10.45 2.13
C ALA A 146 11.32 10.72 3.06
N SER A 147 10.99 11.08 4.30
CA SER A 147 11.98 11.27 5.36
C SER A 147 11.42 10.89 6.72
N GLY A 148 12.31 10.57 7.65
CA GLY A 148 11.97 10.21 9.01
C GLY A 148 12.94 9.20 9.60
N THR A 149 12.44 8.23 10.36
CA THR A 149 13.27 7.20 10.97
C THR A 149 12.77 5.79 10.68
N VAL A 150 13.68 4.86 10.52
CA VAL A 150 13.44 3.42 10.34
C VAL A 150 14.40 2.65 11.23
N LEU A 151 13.88 1.79 12.11
CA LEU A 151 14.68 1.04 13.08
C LEU A 151 15.61 1.93 13.92
N GLY A 152 15.13 3.12 14.29
CA GLY A 152 15.87 4.11 15.06
C GLY A 152 16.92 4.91 14.30
N LYS A 153 17.07 4.70 12.99
CA LYS A 153 18.03 5.40 12.13
C LYS A 153 17.33 6.37 11.20
N ASP A 154 18.03 7.45 10.84
CA ASP A 154 17.53 8.43 9.87
C ASP A 154 17.31 7.78 8.50
N PHE A 155 16.18 8.10 7.91
CA PHE A 155 15.79 7.63 6.59
C PHE A 155 15.53 8.84 5.67
N LYS A 156 16.13 8.81 4.49
CA LYS A 156 15.78 9.68 3.37
C LYS A 156 15.67 8.84 2.10
N GLY A 157 14.66 9.12 1.30
CA GLY A 157 14.44 8.35 0.08
C GLY A 157 13.17 8.76 -0.63
N THR A 158 12.67 7.85 -1.43
CA THR A 158 11.43 8.01 -2.19
C THR A 158 10.31 7.17 -1.59
N ALA A 159 9.11 7.69 -1.66
CA ALA A 159 7.88 6.99 -1.32
C ALA A 159 7.01 6.79 -2.56
N HIS A 160 6.36 5.66 -2.60
CA HIS A 160 5.31 5.37 -3.55
C HIS A 160 4.08 4.87 -2.80
N LEU A 161 2.96 5.54 -3.00
CA LEU A 161 1.65 5.09 -2.57
C LEU A 161 0.85 4.64 -3.79
N GLN A 162 0.38 3.40 -3.77
CA GLN A 162 -0.61 2.91 -4.70
C GLN A 162 -1.93 2.71 -3.96
N LYS A 163 -2.94 3.45 -4.34
CA LYS A 163 -4.31 3.25 -3.90
C LYS A 163 -5.05 2.43 -4.95
N VAL A 164 -5.63 1.31 -4.53
CA VAL A 164 -6.39 0.42 -5.42
C VAL A 164 -7.78 0.20 -4.88
N VAL A 165 -8.76 0.25 -5.77
CA VAL A 165 -10.16 -0.12 -5.51
C VAL A 165 -10.62 -1.04 -6.61
N GLY A 166 -11.28 -2.13 -6.25
CA GLY A 166 -11.78 -3.05 -7.25
C GLY A 166 -12.91 -3.95 -6.79
N VAL A 167 -13.68 -4.38 -7.74
CA VAL A 167 -14.66 -5.47 -7.62
C VAL A 167 -14.15 -6.61 -8.49
N SER A 168 -13.58 -7.63 -7.87
CA SER A 168 -12.89 -8.68 -8.61
C SER A 168 -12.91 -10.01 -7.84
N PRO A 169 -13.28 -11.13 -8.49
CA PRO A 169 -13.15 -12.47 -7.93
C PRO A 169 -11.69 -12.92 -7.88
N PHE A 170 -10.78 -12.24 -8.60
CA PHE A 170 -9.38 -12.65 -8.70
C PHE A 170 -8.67 -12.48 -7.35
N GLY A 171 -8.09 -13.57 -6.87
CA GLY A 171 -7.41 -13.62 -5.58
C GLY A 171 -5.90 -13.57 -5.66
N SER A 172 -5.32 -14.00 -6.77
CA SER A 172 -3.87 -14.17 -6.90
C SER A 172 -3.32 -13.36 -8.06
N PHE A 173 -2.25 -12.62 -7.77
CA PHE A 173 -1.50 -11.87 -8.78
C PHE A 173 -0.02 -11.83 -8.40
N HIS A 174 0.83 -11.59 -9.38
CA HIS A 174 2.19 -11.16 -9.18
C HIS A 174 2.28 -9.69 -9.54
N TRP A 175 2.91 -8.94 -8.68
CA TRP A 175 3.19 -7.54 -8.90
C TRP A 175 4.63 -7.26 -8.50
N GLY A 176 5.29 -6.42 -9.27
CA GLY A 176 6.64 -6.01 -8.95
C GLY A 176 6.92 -4.62 -9.47
N ARG A 177 7.89 -3.99 -8.82
CA ARG A 177 8.33 -2.64 -9.15
C ARG A 177 9.82 -2.51 -8.93
N VAL A 178 10.46 -1.83 -9.87
CA VAL A 178 11.87 -1.45 -9.79
C VAL A 178 11.95 0.07 -9.89
N VAL A 179 12.62 0.69 -8.94
CA VAL A 179 12.94 2.12 -8.98
C VAL A 179 14.43 2.25 -9.32
N PHE A 180 14.72 2.95 -10.40
CA PHE A 180 16.08 3.18 -10.86
C PHE A 180 16.70 4.42 -10.20
N LYS A 181 18.02 4.53 -10.22
CA LYS A 181 18.75 5.68 -9.63
C LYS A 181 18.37 7.03 -10.25
N ASN A 182 17.91 7.04 -11.49
CA ASN A 182 17.41 8.23 -12.20
C ASN A 182 15.92 8.48 -11.92
N HIS A 183 15.35 7.88 -10.87
CA HIS A 183 13.94 7.95 -10.49
C HIS A 183 12.94 7.36 -11.50
N SER A 184 13.40 6.75 -12.58
CA SER A 184 12.51 6.00 -13.46
C SER A 184 11.94 4.79 -12.74
N VAL A 185 10.71 4.44 -13.04
CA VAL A 185 10.01 3.31 -12.40
C VAL A 185 9.54 2.32 -13.45
N PHE A 186 9.88 1.07 -13.24
CA PHE A 186 9.31 -0.06 -13.98
C PHE A 186 8.36 -0.82 -13.07
N SER A 187 7.12 -1.02 -13.50
CA SER A 187 6.12 -1.81 -12.78
C SER A 187 5.55 -2.88 -13.69
N PHE A 188 5.29 -4.04 -13.13
CA PHE A 188 4.54 -5.08 -13.81
C PHE A 188 3.44 -5.63 -12.91
N PHE A 189 2.36 -6.07 -13.53
CA PHE A 189 1.23 -6.70 -12.88
C PHE A 189 0.80 -7.92 -13.71
N CYS A 190 0.67 -9.07 -13.05
CA CYS A 190 0.28 -10.32 -13.67
C CYS A 190 -0.82 -10.99 -12.85
N LEU A 191 -2.01 -11.13 -13.44
CA LEU A 191 -3.12 -11.88 -12.85
C LEU A 191 -2.91 -13.37 -13.06
N LYS A 192 -3.10 -14.16 -12.01
CA LYS A 192 -3.24 -15.62 -12.11
C LYS A 192 -4.70 -15.97 -12.35
N THR A 193 -4.99 -16.45 -13.54
CA THR A 193 -6.32 -16.97 -13.92
C THR A 193 -6.23 -18.48 -14.10
N GLY A 194 -6.49 -19.24 -13.02
CA GLY A 194 -6.47 -20.70 -13.05
C GLY A 194 -5.09 -21.33 -13.27
N LYS A 195 -5.06 -22.58 -13.81
CA LYS A 195 -3.81 -23.30 -14.11
C LYS A 195 -2.98 -22.66 -15.24
N ASN A 196 -3.63 -21.89 -16.11
CA ASN A 196 -2.99 -21.17 -17.21
C ASN A 196 -3.00 -19.66 -16.88
N SER A 197 -1.91 -19.13 -16.34
CA SER A 197 -1.77 -17.71 -16.08
C SER A 197 -1.66 -16.96 -17.41
N LYS A 198 -2.64 -16.08 -17.71
CA LYS A 198 -2.48 -15.06 -18.74
C LYS A 198 -1.80 -13.86 -18.09
N THR A 199 -0.61 -13.55 -18.57
CA THR A 199 0.18 -12.42 -18.09
C THR A 199 -0.28 -11.16 -18.81
N PHE A 200 -0.81 -10.20 -18.05
CA PHE A 200 -1.02 -8.84 -18.54
C PHE A 200 0.13 -7.98 -18.02
N PHE A 201 1.00 -7.54 -18.91
CA PHE A 201 2.05 -6.59 -18.55
C PHE A 201 1.48 -5.18 -18.64
N HIS A 202 1.51 -4.46 -17.54
CA HIS A 202 1.36 -3.02 -17.53
C HIS A 202 2.76 -2.42 -17.37
N LYS A 203 3.22 -1.72 -18.39
CA LYS A 203 4.50 -1.01 -18.40
C LYS A 203 4.20 0.47 -18.17
N SER A 204 4.44 0.99 -16.99
CA SER A 204 4.59 2.43 -16.79
C SER A 204 6.08 2.73 -16.76
N ILE A 205 6.57 3.46 -17.74
CA ILE A 205 7.89 4.07 -17.69
C ILE A 205 7.62 5.55 -17.46
N ASN A 206 7.80 6.02 -16.25
CA ASN A 206 7.82 7.44 -15.97
C ASN A 206 9.28 7.86 -15.93
N PHE A 207 9.69 8.69 -16.88
CA PHE A 207 10.94 9.42 -16.83
C PHE A 207 10.67 10.73 -16.12
N PHE A 208 11.49 11.06 -15.13
CA PHE A 208 11.49 12.35 -14.43
C PHE A 208 12.58 13.24 -14.99
#